data_fc54af08510dd440da515f43199abb4f
#
_entry.id   fc54af08510dd440da515f43199abb4f
#
_cell.length_a   1.000
_cell.length_b   1.000
_cell.length_c   1.000
_cell.angle_alpha   90.00
_cell.angle_beta   90.00
_cell.angle_gamma   90.00
#
_symmetry.space_group_name_H-M   'P 1'
#
loop_
_entity.id
_entity.type
_entity.pdbx_description
1 polymer ?
#
loop_
_entity_poly.entity_id
_entity_poly.type
_entity_poly.pdbx_seq_one_letter_code
_entity_poly.pdbx_strand_id
1 'polypeptide(L)'
;MSIQTEQQTHSLLDAFVKVAPFLNSLIQDDITIGIYDTEKLIVNIPAKTFSLNVKPGDPLQKGDIITDAIRLNQKKTSMVPKELFGFPLIARAIPLHDENGKVIGGVGLGTSLEKSAKLHDVAESLSAVVEQTASAIADISESISGFSSQMSGISVQAKQVSESAGEIADISVTVKGISDQSNLLGLNAAIEAARAGESGKGFSVVADEIRKLATHSKDNVGQIDQITKKIHSLLKGLEDSIESINQNTDGQAAAVEQISATMQEISGSAQHLAKMAENVLGDS
;
A
#
# COMPACT_ATOMS: atom_id res chain seq x y z
N MET A 1 40.85 -18.12 -70.66
CA MET A 1 39.44 -18.29 -70.25
C MET A 1 39.46 -18.82 -68.83
N SER A 2 39.89 -18.00 -67.84
CA SER A 2 40.05 -18.45 -66.44
C SER A 2 40.09 -17.22 -65.50
N ILE A 3 39.05 -16.35 -65.48
CA ILE A 3 38.97 -15.18 -64.60
C ILE A 3 37.52 -14.96 -64.12
N GLN A 4 36.73 -15.99 -64.02
CA GLN A 4 35.33 -15.83 -63.53
C GLN A 4 34.99 -16.64 -62.31
N THR A 5 35.91 -17.40 -61.67
CA THR A 5 35.58 -18.33 -60.60
C THR A 5 35.92 -17.84 -59.18
N GLU A 6 36.66 -16.74 -59.02
CA GLU A 6 37.06 -16.22 -57.69
C GLU A 6 36.13 -15.13 -57.12
N GLN A 7 35.21 -14.57 -57.93
CA GLN A 7 34.37 -13.44 -57.47
C GLN A 7 33.02 -13.83 -56.85
N GLN A 8 32.69 -15.13 -56.87
CA GLN A 8 31.36 -15.60 -56.40
C GLN A 8 31.33 -16.18 -54.99
N THR A 9 32.46 -16.39 -54.35
CA THR A 9 32.56 -17.07 -53.05
C THR A 9 32.34 -16.19 -51.82
N HIS A 10 32.24 -14.86 -51.95
CA HIS A 10 32.04 -13.94 -50.82
C HIS A 10 30.71 -13.18 -50.82
N SER A 11 29.75 -13.48 -51.69
CA SER A 11 28.55 -12.66 -51.87
C SER A 11 27.65 -12.56 -50.61
N LEU A 12 27.49 -13.64 -49.86
CA LEU A 12 26.64 -13.61 -48.65
C LEU A 12 27.32 -12.89 -47.46
N LEU A 13 28.61 -13.15 -47.22
CA LEU A 13 29.36 -12.50 -46.17
C LEU A 13 29.46 -11.00 -46.43
N ASP A 14 29.76 -10.59 -47.69
CA ASP A 14 29.79 -9.17 -48.09
C ASP A 14 28.42 -8.49 -47.98
N ALA A 15 27.35 -9.24 -48.27
CA ALA A 15 25.99 -8.75 -48.11
C ALA A 15 25.70 -8.45 -46.60
N PHE A 16 26.03 -9.36 -45.69
CA PHE A 16 25.88 -9.15 -44.28
C PHE A 16 26.71 -7.95 -43.73
N VAL A 17 27.96 -7.78 -44.22
CA VAL A 17 28.78 -6.63 -43.87
C VAL A 17 28.12 -5.31 -44.29
N LYS A 18 27.49 -5.27 -45.46
CA LYS A 18 26.79 -4.07 -45.96
C LYS A 18 25.47 -3.80 -45.26
N VAL A 19 24.78 -4.84 -44.83
CA VAL A 19 23.43 -4.72 -44.21
C VAL A 19 23.50 -4.52 -42.67
N ALA A 20 24.55 -5.02 -42.02
CA ALA A 20 24.68 -4.99 -40.57
C ALA A 20 24.46 -3.60 -39.92
N PRO A 21 24.98 -2.47 -40.47
CA PRO A 21 24.74 -1.14 -39.91
C PRO A 21 23.26 -0.74 -39.90
N PHE A 22 22.49 -1.24 -40.86
CA PHE A 22 21.05 -0.95 -40.94
C PHE A 22 20.21 -1.82 -39.99
N LEU A 23 20.66 -3.06 -39.72
CA LEU A 23 19.97 -3.97 -38.82
C LEU A 23 19.87 -3.38 -37.40
N ASN A 24 20.93 -2.77 -36.88
CA ASN A 24 20.91 -2.13 -35.56
C ASN A 24 19.90 -0.96 -35.48
N SER A 25 19.61 -0.31 -36.61
CA SER A 25 18.63 0.77 -36.68
C SER A 25 17.19 0.27 -36.85
N LEU A 26 17.00 -0.91 -37.42
CA LEU A 26 15.69 -1.51 -37.68
C LEU A 26 15.14 -2.32 -36.49
N ILE A 27 16.03 -2.85 -35.65
CA ILE A 27 15.66 -3.67 -34.50
C ILE A 27 15.47 -2.75 -33.28
N GLN A 28 14.36 -2.93 -32.55
CA GLN A 28 14.06 -2.14 -31.37
C GLN A 28 15.00 -2.44 -30.19
N ASP A 29 15.43 -3.69 -30.08
CA ASP A 29 16.35 -4.10 -29.04
C ASP A 29 17.73 -3.47 -29.25
N ASP A 30 18.41 -3.19 -28.15
CA ASP A 30 19.77 -2.70 -28.19
C ASP A 30 20.72 -3.87 -28.38
N ILE A 31 21.18 -4.02 -29.63
CA ILE A 31 21.97 -5.17 -30.08
C ILE A 31 23.34 -4.75 -30.57
N THR A 32 24.34 -5.60 -30.30
CA THR A 32 25.62 -5.57 -30.99
C THR A 32 25.68 -6.67 -32.03
N ILE A 33 26.29 -6.41 -33.17
CA ILE A 33 26.41 -7.37 -34.30
C ILE A 33 27.87 -7.52 -34.66
N GLY A 34 28.35 -8.78 -34.61
CA GLY A 34 29.68 -9.15 -35.11
C GLY A 34 29.57 -10.04 -36.35
N ILE A 35 30.31 -9.71 -37.39
CA ILE A 35 30.44 -10.51 -38.61
C ILE A 35 31.86 -11.03 -38.70
N TYR A 36 31.99 -12.33 -38.87
CA TYR A 36 33.23 -13.07 -38.82
C TYR A 36 33.39 -13.87 -40.09
N ASP A 37 34.60 -13.94 -40.64
CA ASP A 37 34.98 -15.01 -41.52
C ASP A 37 35.33 -16.29 -40.72
N THR A 38 36.02 -17.24 -41.32
CA THR A 38 36.42 -18.48 -40.65
C THR A 38 37.63 -18.31 -39.71
N GLU A 39 38.23 -17.11 -39.65
CA GLU A 39 39.48 -16.85 -38.90
C GLU A 39 39.39 -15.69 -37.92
N LYS A 40 38.64 -14.63 -38.29
CA LYS A 40 38.64 -13.35 -37.58
C LYS A 40 37.32 -12.57 -37.68
N LEU A 41 37.20 -11.56 -36.82
CA LEU A 41 36.13 -10.56 -36.89
C LEU A 41 36.39 -9.60 -38.06
N ILE A 42 35.39 -9.46 -38.93
CA ILE A 42 35.45 -8.52 -40.10
C ILE A 42 34.85 -7.17 -39.70
N VAL A 43 33.64 -7.19 -39.09
CA VAL A 43 32.91 -5.99 -38.72
C VAL A 43 32.28 -6.19 -37.33
N ASN A 44 32.39 -5.18 -36.50
CA ASN A 44 31.66 -5.05 -35.27
C ASN A 44 30.79 -3.78 -35.33
N ILE A 45 29.50 -3.94 -35.19
CA ILE A 45 28.53 -2.86 -35.02
C ILE A 45 28.16 -2.84 -33.53
N PRO A 46 28.60 -1.85 -32.75
CA PRO A 46 28.28 -1.77 -31.34
C PRO A 46 26.80 -1.49 -31.13
N ALA A 47 26.27 -1.89 -30.00
CA ALA A 47 24.96 -1.48 -29.53
C ALA A 47 24.93 0.03 -29.22
N LYS A 48 23.74 0.59 -29.03
CA LYS A 48 23.57 2.01 -28.68
C LYS A 48 24.08 2.33 -27.27
N THR A 49 23.89 1.41 -26.32
CA THR A 49 24.21 1.60 -24.90
C THR A 49 25.43 0.81 -24.44
N PHE A 50 25.91 -0.17 -25.22
CA PHE A 50 27.06 -0.98 -24.83
C PHE A 50 27.92 -1.43 -26.02
N SER A 51 29.15 -1.85 -25.71
CA SER A 51 30.09 -2.41 -26.67
C SER A 51 30.84 -3.60 -26.07
N LEU A 52 31.12 -4.61 -26.86
CA LEU A 52 31.86 -5.81 -26.42
C LEU A 52 33.38 -5.66 -26.47
N ASN A 53 33.91 -4.47 -26.73
CA ASN A 53 35.38 -4.20 -26.81
C ASN A 53 36.16 -5.09 -27.78
N VAL A 54 35.49 -5.60 -28.84
CA VAL A 54 36.11 -6.37 -29.92
C VAL A 54 36.39 -5.46 -31.12
N LYS A 55 37.46 -5.74 -31.88
CA LYS A 55 37.89 -4.93 -33.01
C LYS A 55 38.00 -5.76 -34.29
N PRO A 56 37.71 -5.19 -35.45
CA PRO A 56 38.00 -5.83 -36.72
C PRO A 56 39.43 -6.35 -36.78
N GLY A 57 39.61 -7.58 -37.17
CA GLY A 57 40.91 -8.28 -37.18
C GLY A 57 41.18 -9.17 -35.96
N ASP A 58 40.37 -9.07 -34.88
CA ASP A 58 40.48 -9.96 -33.71
C ASP A 58 40.20 -11.42 -34.14
N PRO A 59 41.11 -12.39 -33.78
CA PRO A 59 40.93 -13.79 -34.17
C PRO A 59 39.79 -14.46 -33.43
N LEU A 60 39.19 -15.47 -34.05
CA LEU A 60 38.25 -16.35 -33.40
C LEU A 60 38.87 -17.06 -32.18
N GLN A 61 38.27 -16.94 -31.02
CA GLN A 61 38.77 -17.52 -29.78
C GLN A 61 37.99 -18.81 -29.43
N LYS A 62 38.71 -19.79 -28.92
CA LYS A 62 38.12 -21.05 -28.49
C LYS A 62 37.21 -20.77 -27.25
N GLY A 63 35.95 -21.18 -27.34
CA GLY A 63 34.97 -20.95 -26.29
C GLY A 63 34.02 -19.79 -26.58
N ASP A 64 34.33 -18.97 -27.57
CA ASP A 64 33.39 -17.97 -28.06
C ASP A 64 32.23 -18.64 -28.80
N ILE A 65 31.01 -18.16 -28.56
CA ILE A 65 29.79 -18.71 -29.15
C ILE A 65 29.85 -18.68 -30.69
N ILE A 66 30.45 -17.64 -31.27
CA ILE A 66 30.59 -17.51 -32.72
C ILE A 66 31.59 -18.52 -33.29
N THR A 67 32.67 -18.77 -32.56
CA THR A 67 33.68 -19.78 -32.92
C THR A 67 33.05 -21.18 -32.95
N ASP A 68 32.25 -21.48 -31.92
CA ASP A 68 31.55 -22.77 -31.86
C ASP A 68 30.46 -22.89 -32.92
N ALA A 69 29.72 -21.81 -33.24
CA ALA A 69 28.74 -21.83 -34.32
C ALA A 69 29.35 -22.11 -35.70
N ILE A 70 30.47 -21.43 -36.02
CA ILE A 70 31.21 -21.64 -37.24
C ILE A 70 31.80 -23.06 -37.33
N ARG A 71 32.49 -23.48 -36.26
CA ARG A 71 33.21 -24.76 -36.24
C ARG A 71 32.28 -25.97 -36.25
N LEU A 72 31.16 -25.90 -35.50
CA LEU A 72 30.19 -27.01 -35.38
C LEU A 72 29.12 -26.92 -36.45
N ASN A 73 29.12 -25.89 -37.27
CA ASN A 73 28.11 -25.64 -38.30
C ASN A 73 26.69 -25.68 -37.70
N GLN A 74 26.46 -25.01 -36.57
CA GLN A 74 25.19 -25.02 -35.88
C GLN A 74 24.85 -23.64 -35.32
N LYS A 75 23.57 -23.28 -35.30
CA LYS A 75 23.07 -22.14 -34.52
C LYS A 75 23.41 -22.38 -33.06
N LYS A 76 23.93 -21.36 -32.41
CA LYS A 76 24.22 -21.34 -30.97
C LYS A 76 23.53 -20.19 -30.29
N THR A 77 23.03 -20.43 -29.10
CA THR A 77 22.51 -19.40 -28.16
C THR A 77 23.13 -19.67 -26.80
N SER A 78 23.56 -18.63 -26.11
CA SER A 78 24.11 -18.74 -24.78
C SER A 78 23.85 -17.46 -23.99
N MET A 79 23.50 -17.62 -22.72
CA MET A 79 23.50 -16.53 -21.78
C MET A 79 24.93 -16.22 -21.34
N VAL A 80 25.34 -14.98 -21.46
CA VAL A 80 26.66 -14.52 -21.01
C VAL A 80 26.47 -13.75 -19.70
N PRO A 81 27.10 -14.24 -18.63
CA PRO A 81 26.95 -13.66 -17.33
C PRO A 81 27.62 -12.28 -17.24
N LYS A 82 27.15 -11.44 -16.30
CA LYS A 82 27.60 -10.05 -16.15
C LYS A 82 29.09 -9.91 -15.84
N GLU A 83 29.74 -10.94 -15.32
CA GLU A 83 31.15 -10.95 -14.93
C GLU A 83 32.09 -10.72 -16.12
N LEU A 84 31.63 -11.07 -17.35
CA LEU A 84 32.45 -10.92 -18.56
C LEU A 84 32.37 -9.51 -19.16
N PHE A 85 31.20 -8.86 -19.14
CA PHE A 85 30.98 -7.57 -19.79
C PHE A 85 30.40 -6.47 -18.87
N GLY A 86 30.21 -6.77 -17.58
CA GLY A 86 29.64 -5.84 -16.60
C GLY A 86 28.12 -5.84 -16.54
N PHE A 87 27.44 -6.49 -17.50
CA PHE A 87 25.99 -6.69 -17.56
C PHE A 87 25.67 -8.03 -18.23
N PRO A 88 24.52 -8.65 -17.92
CA PRO A 88 24.12 -9.90 -18.55
C PRO A 88 23.66 -9.64 -19.98
N LEU A 89 24.00 -10.55 -20.89
CA LEU A 89 23.55 -10.51 -22.29
C LEU A 89 23.21 -11.91 -22.81
N ILE A 90 22.35 -11.99 -23.81
CA ILE A 90 22.15 -13.19 -24.63
C ILE A 90 22.98 -13.01 -25.90
N ALA A 91 23.87 -13.97 -26.13
CA ALA A 91 24.60 -14.09 -27.37
C ALA A 91 23.94 -15.17 -28.26
N ARG A 92 23.74 -14.83 -29.53
CA ARG A 92 23.26 -15.76 -30.56
C ARG A 92 24.23 -15.74 -31.73
N ALA A 93 24.53 -16.89 -32.27
CA ALA A 93 25.43 -17.01 -33.41
C ALA A 93 24.90 -18.01 -34.43
N ILE A 94 25.05 -17.67 -35.71
CA ILE A 94 24.70 -18.54 -36.82
C ILE A 94 25.88 -18.63 -37.77
N PRO A 95 26.17 -19.84 -38.34
CA PRO A 95 27.11 -19.97 -39.43
C PRO A 95 26.52 -19.46 -40.77
N LEU A 96 27.38 -18.91 -41.61
CA LEU A 96 27.04 -18.49 -42.94
C LEU A 96 27.65 -19.48 -43.95
N HIS A 97 26.90 -19.80 -45.02
CA HIS A 97 27.29 -20.78 -45.99
C HIS A 97 27.40 -20.18 -47.40
N ASP A 98 28.27 -20.73 -48.21
CA ASP A 98 28.27 -20.47 -49.64
C ASP A 98 27.19 -21.28 -50.38
N GLU A 99 27.11 -21.11 -51.69
CA GLU A 99 26.16 -21.85 -52.54
C GLU A 99 26.33 -23.38 -52.53
N ASN A 100 27.51 -23.85 -52.08
CA ASN A 100 27.86 -25.26 -51.99
C ASN A 100 27.59 -25.83 -50.56
N GLY A 101 27.09 -25.00 -49.62
CA GLY A 101 26.84 -25.41 -48.26
C GLY A 101 28.10 -25.40 -47.35
N LYS A 102 29.24 -24.89 -47.83
CA LYS A 102 30.46 -24.74 -47.05
C LYS A 102 30.34 -23.52 -46.14
N VAL A 103 30.74 -23.63 -44.86
CA VAL A 103 30.80 -22.50 -43.90
C VAL A 103 31.88 -21.52 -44.35
N ILE A 104 31.49 -20.29 -44.61
CA ILE A 104 32.34 -19.17 -45.01
C ILE A 104 32.57 -18.11 -43.93
N GLY A 105 31.85 -18.23 -42.81
CA GLY A 105 31.88 -17.33 -41.70
C GLY A 105 30.69 -17.45 -40.79
N GLY A 106 30.38 -16.43 -40.02
CA GLY A 106 29.20 -16.41 -39.15
C GLY A 106 28.82 -15.00 -38.73
N VAL A 107 27.61 -14.91 -38.23
CA VAL A 107 27.07 -13.67 -37.61
C VAL A 107 26.77 -13.94 -36.14
N GLY A 108 27.33 -13.14 -35.30
CA GLY A 108 27.04 -13.10 -33.86
C GLY A 108 26.21 -11.86 -33.51
N LEU A 109 25.25 -12.04 -32.65
CA LEU A 109 24.38 -11.00 -32.13
C LEU A 109 24.34 -11.08 -30.61
N GLY A 110 24.60 -9.94 -29.94
CA GLY A 110 24.49 -9.81 -28.50
C GLY A 110 23.39 -8.82 -28.12
N THR A 111 22.46 -9.26 -27.26
CA THR A 111 21.36 -8.44 -26.75
C THR A 111 21.52 -8.27 -25.24
N SER A 112 21.54 -7.02 -24.76
CA SER A 112 21.63 -6.74 -23.33
C SER A 112 20.35 -7.16 -22.58
N LEU A 113 20.53 -7.83 -21.47
CA LEU A 113 19.46 -8.21 -20.56
C LEU A 113 19.29 -7.22 -19.38
N GLU A 114 20.04 -6.10 -19.38
CA GLU A 114 20.02 -5.15 -18.27
C GLU A 114 18.61 -4.59 -18.01
N LYS A 115 17.87 -4.33 -19.08
CA LYS A 115 16.47 -3.85 -18.97
C LYS A 115 15.55 -4.90 -18.37
N SER A 116 15.70 -6.15 -18.77
CA SER A 116 14.92 -7.26 -18.21
C SER A 116 15.24 -7.52 -16.74
N ALA A 117 16.52 -7.49 -16.38
CA ALA A 117 16.94 -7.61 -14.99
C ALA A 117 16.35 -6.49 -14.12
N LYS A 118 16.42 -5.24 -14.58
CA LYS A 118 15.81 -4.09 -13.89
C LYS A 118 14.29 -4.22 -13.76
N LEU A 119 13.60 -4.73 -14.77
CA LEU A 119 12.15 -4.96 -14.69
C LEU A 119 11.81 -6.04 -13.68
N HIS A 120 12.63 -7.10 -13.60
CA HIS A 120 12.45 -8.15 -12.61
C HIS A 120 12.64 -7.61 -11.18
N ASP A 121 13.72 -6.86 -10.93
CA ASP A 121 13.99 -6.24 -9.62
C ASP A 121 12.85 -5.29 -9.18
N VAL A 122 12.30 -4.51 -10.13
CA VAL A 122 11.16 -3.63 -9.86
C VAL A 122 9.91 -4.44 -9.52
N ALA A 123 9.64 -5.53 -10.24
CA ALA A 123 8.50 -6.40 -9.99
C ALA A 123 8.60 -7.08 -8.61
N GLU A 124 9.79 -7.54 -8.23
CA GLU A 124 10.04 -8.12 -6.91
C GLU A 124 9.84 -7.10 -5.78
N SER A 125 10.41 -5.91 -5.95
CA SER A 125 10.24 -4.81 -5.00
C SER A 125 8.77 -4.41 -4.85
N LEU A 126 8.03 -4.37 -5.96
CA LEU A 126 6.61 -4.03 -5.95
C LEU A 126 5.78 -5.11 -5.23
N SER A 127 6.12 -6.39 -5.41
CA SER A 127 5.48 -7.51 -4.70
C SER A 127 5.70 -7.41 -3.18
N ALA A 128 6.91 -7.07 -2.74
CA ALA A 128 7.21 -6.87 -1.33
C ALA A 128 6.41 -5.69 -0.72
N VAL A 129 6.27 -4.58 -1.46
CA VAL A 129 5.44 -3.44 -1.03
C VAL A 129 3.96 -3.82 -0.93
N VAL A 130 3.45 -4.62 -1.87
CA VAL A 130 2.06 -5.13 -1.83
C VAL A 130 1.83 -5.97 -0.58
N GLU A 131 2.73 -6.92 -0.26
CA GLU A 131 2.62 -7.76 0.93
C GLU A 131 2.63 -6.93 2.23
N GLN A 132 3.56 -5.98 2.34
CA GLN A 132 3.63 -5.09 3.50
C GLN A 132 2.36 -4.25 3.65
N THR A 133 1.84 -3.72 2.53
CA THR A 133 0.62 -2.89 2.55
C THR A 133 -0.60 -3.74 2.90
N ALA A 134 -0.69 -4.99 2.41
CA ALA A 134 -1.78 -5.91 2.76
C ALA A 134 -1.81 -6.22 4.27
N SER A 135 -0.64 -6.38 4.90
CA SER A 135 -0.55 -6.52 6.35
C SER A 135 -1.08 -5.28 7.09
N ALA A 136 -0.65 -4.08 6.67
CA ALA A 136 -1.13 -2.84 7.27
C ALA A 136 -2.65 -2.64 7.10
N ILE A 137 -3.22 -3.05 5.97
CA ILE A 137 -4.66 -3.05 5.72
C ILE A 137 -5.39 -3.97 6.70
N ALA A 138 -4.85 -5.16 6.97
CA ALA A 138 -5.43 -6.10 7.95
C ALA A 138 -5.46 -5.47 9.35
N ASP A 139 -4.36 -4.84 9.79
CA ASP A 139 -4.28 -4.16 11.08
C ASP A 139 -5.27 -3.00 11.20
N ILE A 140 -5.44 -2.23 10.12
CA ILE A 140 -6.43 -1.14 10.06
C ILE A 140 -7.86 -1.72 10.16
N SER A 141 -8.15 -2.83 9.47
CA SER A 141 -9.47 -3.49 9.51
C SER A 141 -9.81 -3.99 10.91
N GLU A 142 -8.83 -4.57 11.62
CA GLU A 142 -8.99 -4.98 13.01
C GLU A 142 -9.27 -3.77 13.92
N SER A 143 -8.53 -2.69 13.73
CA SER A 143 -8.71 -1.43 14.47
C SER A 143 -10.10 -0.84 14.26
N ILE A 144 -10.62 -0.82 13.03
CA ILE A 144 -11.97 -0.37 12.68
C ILE A 144 -13.03 -1.20 13.44
N SER A 145 -12.88 -2.53 13.45
CA SER A 145 -13.77 -3.42 14.19
C SER A 145 -13.72 -3.15 15.70
N GLY A 146 -12.53 -2.95 16.24
CA GLY A 146 -12.32 -2.57 17.65
C GLY A 146 -12.98 -1.24 18.00
N PHE A 147 -12.87 -0.23 17.13
CA PHE A 147 -13.54 1.06 17.30
C PHE A 147 -15.06 0.93 17.35
N SER A 148 -15.65 0.17 16.43
CA SER A 148 -17.10 -0.07 16.39
C SER A 148 -17.61 -0.71 17.69
N SER A 149 -16.86 -1.68 18.20
CA SER A 149 -17.17 -2.32 19.49
C SER A 149 -17.08 -1.37 20.67
N GLN A 150 -16.04 -0.52 20.72
CA GLN A 150 -15.87 0.50 21.75
C GLN A 150 -16.99 1.53 21.73
N MET A 151 -17.37 2.03 20.56
CA MET A 151 -18.47 2.99 20.42
C MET A 151 -19.79 2.40 20.91
N SER A 152 -20.07 1.13 20.62
CA SER A 152 -21.21 0.42 21.15
C SER A 152 -21.17 0.34 22.69
N GLY A 153 -20.02 0.05 23.27
CA GLY A 153 -19.82 0.04 24.73
C GLY A 153 -20.07 1.41 25.38
N ILE A 154 -19.54 2.48 24.76
CA ILE A 154 -19.73 3.86 25.25
C ILE A 154 -21.22 4.25 25.15
N SER A 155 -21.92 3.86 24.08
CA SER A 155 -23.37 4.11 23.92
C SER A 155 -24.18 3.47 25.05
N VAL A 156 -23.88 2.21 25.40
CA VAL A 156 -24.51 1.53 26.52
C VAL A 156 -24.24 2.25 27.85
N GLN A 157 -23.01 2.67 28.10
CA GLN A 157 -22.66 3.40 29.31
C GLN A 157 -23.35 4.78 29.40
N ALA A 158 -23.42 5.50 28.28
CA ALA A 158 -24.13 6.77 28.18
C ALA A 158 -25.61 6.61 28.55
N LYS A 159 -26.25 5.55 28.06
CA LYS A 159 -27.65 5.20 28.42
C LYS A 159 -27.78 4.95 29.90
N GLN A 160 -26.91 4.18 30.52
CA GLN A 160 -26.95 3.90 31.97
C GLN A 160 -26.80 5.19 32.80
N VAL A 161 -25.90 6.10 32.37
CA VAL A 161 -25.77 7.40 33.04
C VAL A 161 -27.03 8.23 32.88
N SER A 162 -27.69 8.19 31.71
CA SER A 162 -28.97 8.87 31.48
C SER A 162 -30.08 8.35 32.39
N GLU A 163 -30.19 7.03 32.54
CA GLU A 163 -31.12 6.38 33.42
C GLU A 163 -30.90 6.78 34.88
N SER A 164 -29.63 6.73 35.35
CA SER A 164 -29.26 7.15 36.69
C SER A 164 -29.54 8.64 36.96
N ALA A 165 -29.32 9.51 35.98
CA ALA A 165 -29.68 10.92 36.07
C ALA A 165 -31.18 11.13 36.17
N GLY A 166 -31.98 10.29 35.47
CA GLY A 166 -33.44 10.26 35.60
C GLY A 166 -33.86 9.90 37.02
N GLU A 167 -33.30 8.84 37.61
CA GLU A 167 -33.58 8.44 38.99
C GLU A 167 -33.26 9.53 40.01
N ILE A 168 -32.11 10.24 39.83
CA ILE A 168 -31.75 11.37 40.67
C ILE A 168 -32.77 12.51 40.54
N ALA A 169 -33.28 12.78 39.35
CA ALA A 169 -34.34 13.76 39.14
C ALA A 169 -35.63 13.41 39.91
N ASP A 170 -36.05 12.14 39.87
CA ASP A 170 -37.24 11.65 40.57
C ASP A 170 -37.09 11.75 42.12
N ILE A 171 -35.92 11.36 42.62
CA ILE A 171 -35.58 11.50 44.05
C ILE A 171 -35.60 12.99 44.41
N SER A 172 -35.06 13.86 43.56
CA SER A 172 -35.06 15.30 43.79
C SER A 172 -36.45 15.91 43.92
N VAL A 173 -37.39 15.45 43.06
CA VAL A 173 -38.82 15.83 43.15
C VAL A 173 -39.41 15.41 44.49
N THR A 174 -39.11 14.20 44.94
CA THR A 174 -39.58 13.66 46.21
C THR A 174 -39.04 14.47 47.42
N VAL A 175 -37.72 14.75 47.42
CA VAL A 175 -37.06 15.56 48.49
C VAL A 175 -37.59 16.99 48.50
N LYS A 176 -37.89 17.57 47.32
CA LYS A 176 -38.56 18.87 47.23
C LYS A 176 -39.93 18.86 47.92
N GLY A 177 -40.71 17.81 47.64
CA GLY A 177 -42.03 17.64 48.30
C GLY A 177 -41.92 17.53 49.79
N ILE A 178 -40.97 16.75 50.34
CA ILE A 178 -40.71 16.64 51.78
C ILE A 178 -40.27 17.99 52.38
N SER A 179 -39.42 18.74 51.65
CA SER A 179 -38.96 20.06 52.08
C SER A 179 -40.13 21.05 52.16
N ASP A 180 -41.00 21.09 51.16
CA ASP A 180 -42.17 21.96 51.14
C ASP A 180 -43.14 21.58 52.30
N GLN A 181 -43.34 20.30 52.54
CA GLN A 181 -44.18 19.84 53.66
C GLN A 181 -43.56 20.15 55.03
N SER A 182 -42.25 19.98 55.17
CA SER A 182 -41.52 20.32 56.41
C SER A 182 -41.57 21.83 56.69
N ASN A 183 -41.49 22.66 55.66
CA ASN A 183 -41.61 24.12 55.80
C ASN A 183 -43.03 24.50 56.27
N LEU A 184 -44.06 23.85 55.72
CA LEU A 184 -45.46 24.04 56.16
C LEU A 184 -45.68 23.59 57.61
N LEU A 185 -45.13 22.44 58.01
CA LEU A 185 -45.20 21.95 59.38
C LEU A 185 -44.46 22.90 60.34
N GLY A 186 -43.28 23.37 59.96
CA GLY A 186 -42.54 24.36 60.75
C GLY A 186 -43.28 25.68 60.89
N LEU A 187 -43.96 26.13 59.80
CA LEU A 187 -44.82 27.32 59.87
C LEU A 187 -46.00 27.14 60.84
N ASN A 188 -46.70 26.03 60.75
CA ASN A 188 -47.80 25.73 61.66
C ASN A 188 -47.33 25.64 63.14
N ALA A 189 -46.18 25.02 63.39
CA ALA A 189 -45.55 24.96 64.73
C ALA A 189 -45.16 26.36 65.23
N ALA A 190 -44.62 27.23 64.39
CA ALA A 190 -44.29 28.58 64.75
C ALA A 190 -45.54 29.44 65.13
N ILE A 191 -46.63 29.23 64.39
CA ILE A 191 -47.90 29.88 64.64
C ILE A 191 -48.45 29.44 66.05
N GLU A 192 -48.44 28.14 66.33
CA GLU A 192 -48.95 27.62 67.60
C GLU A 192 -48.05 27.99 68.78
N ALA A 193 -46.71 28.02 68.56
CA ALA A 193 -45.74 28.53 69.56
C ALA A 193 -45.99 30.01 69.90
N ALA A 194 -46.31 30.85 68.89
CA ALA A 194 -46.67 32.26 69.12
C ALA A 194 -47.97 32.36 69.89
N ARG A 195 -48.91 31.45 69.65
CA ARG A 195 -50.21 31.40 70.37
C ARG A 195 -50.08 31.01 71.82
N ALA A 196 -49.04 30.20 72.17
CA ALA A 196 -48.71 29.83 73.56
C ALA A 196 -47.96 30.89 74.37
N GLY A 197 -47.59 32.03 73.76
CA GLY A 197 -46.92 33.16 74.46
C GLY A 197 -45.58 32.79 75.07
N GLU A 198 -45.33 33.16 76.29
CA GLU A 198 -44.07 32.89 77.01
C GLU A 198 -43.71 31.40 77.06
N SER A 199 -44.70 30.54 77.25
CA SER A 199 -44.51 29.05 77.27
C SER A 199 -44.08 28.47 75.96
N GLY A 200 -44.30 29.16 74.87
CA GLY A 200 -43.98 28.69 73.50
C GLY A 200 -42.62 29.10 72.98
N LYS A 201 -41.82 29.93 73.68
CA LYS A 201 -40.56 30.49 73.17
C LYS A 201 -39.56 29.44 72.71
N GLY A 202 -39.39 28.32 73.41
CA GLY A 202 -38.48 27.25 73.06
C GLY A 202 -38.95 26.53 71.81
N PHE A 203 -40.26 26.34 71.64
CA PHE A 203 -40.85 25.72 70.44
C PHE A 203 -40.76 26.61 69.22
N SER A 204 -40.82 27.94 69.35
CA SER A 204 -40.65 28.87 68.23
C SER A 204 -39.23 28.76 67.62
N VAL A 205 -38.19 28.64 68.44
CA VAL A 205 -36.80 28.48 67.95
C VAL A 205 -36.64 27.19 67.13
N VAL A 206 -37.24 26.07 67.59
CA VAL A 206 -37.20 24.80 66.86
C VAL A 206 -37.98 24.90 65.56
N ALA A 207 -39.15 25.52 65.57
CA ALA A 207 -39.96 25.73 64.37
C ALA A 207 -39.23 26.58 63.30
N ASP A 208 -38.57 27.63 63.70
CA ASP A 208 -37.78 28.49 62.81
C ASP A 208 -36.57 27.72 62.26
N GLU A 209 -35.91 26.87 63.05
CA GLU A 209 -34.80 26.04 62.56
C GLU A 209 -35.26 24.97 61.58
N ILE A 210 -36.42 24.33 61.79
CA ILE A 210 -37.03 23.41 60.82
C ILE A 210 -37.30 24.13 59.49
N ARG A 211 -37.83 25.35 59.54
CA ARG A 211 -38.09 26.15 58.32
C ARG A 211 -36.81 26.48 57.56
N LYS A 212 -35.74 26.86 58.28
CA LYS A 212 -34.45 27.11 57.66
C LYS A 212 -33.89 25.87 56.97
N LEU A 213 -33.92 24.71 57.63
CA LEU A 213 -33.48 23.43 57.06
C LEU A 213 -34.30 23.04 55.83
N ALA A 214 -35.63 23.22 55.88
CA ALA A 214 -36.49 22.99 54.75
C ALA A 214 -36.18 23.89 53.55
N THR A 215 -35.88 25.18 53.78
CA THR A 215 -35.47 26.13 52.75
C THR A 215 -34.14 25.71 52.14
N HIS A 216 -33.11 25.44 52.95
CA HIS A 216 -31.83 24.95 52.50
C HIS A 216 -31.92 23.66 51.70
N SER A 217 -32.79 22.70 52.15
CA SER A 217 -33.01 21.45 51.42
C SER A 217 -33.61 21.73 50.05
N LYS A 218 -34.58 22.62 49.92
CA LYS A 218 -35.18 23.06 48.67
C LYS A 218 -34.18 23.69 47.71
N ASP A 219 -33.28 24.56 48.22
CA ASP A 219 -32.21 25.19 47.44
C ASP A 219 -31.23 24.15 46.89
N ASN A 220 -30.84 23.17 47.71
CA ASN A 220 -29.96 22.08 47.30
C ASN A 220 -30.61 21.22 46.19
N VAL A 221 -31.92 20.91 46.33
CA VAL A 221 -32.67 20.25 45.28
C VAL A 221 -32.67 21.03 43.96
N GLY A 222 -32.81 22.35 44.03
CA GLY A 222 -32.70 23.21 42.86
C GLY A 222 -31.32 23.13 42.18
N GLN A 223 -30.24 23.03 42.94
CA GLN A 223 -28.91 22.78 42.41
C GLN A 223 -28.77 21.39 41.76
N ILE A 224 -29.33 20.35 42.38
CA ILE A 224 -29.31 18.99 41.82
C ILE A 224 -30.05 18.96 40.49
N ASP A 225 -31.21 19.60 40.38
CA ASP A 225 -31.97 19.68 39.11
C ASP A 225 -31.15 20.37 38.00
N GLN A 226 -30.43 21.44 38.30
CA GLN A 226 -29.53 22.09 37.36
C GLN A 226 -28.41 21.17 36.90
N ILE A 227 -27.80 20.41 37.82
CA ILE A 227 -26.72 19.47 37.53
C ILE A 227 -27.26 18.34 36.66
N THR A 228 -28.41 17.77 36.95
CA THR A 228 -29.06 16.69 36.18
C THR A 228 -29.35 17.15 34.75
N LYS A 229 -29.91 18.36 34.60
CA LYS A 229 -30.13 18.93 33.27
C LYS A 229 -28.85 19.11 32.47
N LYS A 230 -27.76 19.52 33.13
CA LYS A 230 -26.44 19.60 32.50
C LYS A 230 -25.91 18.23 32.07
N ILE A 231 -26.11 17.19 32.90
CA ILE A 231 -25.74 15.81 32.55
C ILE A 231 -26.48 15.37 31.29
N HIS A 232 -27.79 15.58 31.19
CA HIS A 232 -28.56 15.25 30.02
C HIS A 232 -28.07 15.98 28.75
N SER A 233 -27.71 17.26 28.87
CA SER A 233 -27.16 18.01 27.75
C SER A 233 -25.80 17.46 27.27
N LEU A 234 -24.94 17.06 28.22
CA LEU A 234 -23.65 16.46 27.89
C LEU A 234 -23.80 15.08 27.25
N LEU A 235 -24.75 14.27 27.73
CA LEU A 235 -25.06 12.95 27.14
C LEU A 235 -25.57 13.08 25.72
N LYS A 236 -26.42 14.05 25.43
CA LYS A 236 -26.86 14.33 24.07
C LYS A 236 -25.71 14.68 23.15
N GLY A 237 -24.80 15.55 23.58
CA GLY A 237 -23.58 15.85 22.81
C GLY A 237 -22.66 14.65 22.63
N LEU A 238 -22.65 13.72 23.59
CA LEU A 238 -21.91 12.46 23.46
C LEU A 238 -22.56 11.52 22.41
N GLU A 239 -23.89 11.42 22.38
CA GLU A 239 -24.63 10.65 21.37
C GLU A 239 -24.34 11.18 19.96
N ASP A 240 -24.41 12.48 19.74
CA ASP A 240 -24.08 13.14 18.48
C ASP A 240 -22.63 12.83 18.04
N SER A 241 -21.71 12.81 19.01
CA SER A 241 -20.30 12.47 18.76
C SER A 241 -20.11 11.00 18.38
N ILE A 242 -20.80 10.08 19.04
CA ILE A 242 -20.78 8.64 18.74
C ILE A 242 -21.30 8.40 17.32
N GLU A 243 -22.40 9.05 16.93
CA GLU A 243 -22.95 8.94 15.58
C GLU A 243 -21.96 9.41 14.52
N SER A 244 -21.30 10.55 14.75
CA SER A 244 -20.27 11.06 13.84
C SER A 244 -19.07 10.12 13.73
N ILE A 245 -18.64 9.51 14.83
CA ILE A 245 -17.54 8.53 14.84
C ILE A 245 -17.95 7.27 14.05
N ASN A 246 -19.16 6.77 14.22
CA ASN A 246 -19.65 5.61 13.46
C ASN A 246 -19.66 5.90 11.96
N GLN A 247 -20.14 7.05 11.52
CA GLN A 247 -20.11 7.46 10.11
C GLN A 247 -18.68 7.53 9.56
N ASN A 248 -17.73 8.05 10.33
CA ASN A 248 -16.33 8.07 9.95
C ASN A 248 -15.72 6.66 9.86
N THR A 249 -16.11 5.78 10.78
CA THR A 249 -15.66 4.37 10.81
C THR A 249 -16.15 3.62 9.59
N ASP A 250 -17.40 3.81 9.18
CA ASP A 250 -17.97 3.24 7.95
C ASP A 250 -17.23 3.77 6.71
N GLY A 251 -16.92 5.06 6.67
CA GLY A 251 -16.13 5.66 5.60
C GLY A 251 -14.70 5.09 5.52
N GLN A 252 -14.07 4.83 6.67
CA GLN A 252 -12.76 4.18 6.73
C GLN A 252 -12.82 2.73 6.23
N ALA A 253 -13.86 1.97 6.58
CA ALA A 253 -14.06 0.60 6.09
C ALA A 253 -14.17 0.57 4.57
N ALA A 254 -14.94 1.47 3.96
CA ALA A 254 -15.05 1.57 2.51
C ALA A 254 -13.71 1.95 1.85
N ALA A 255 -12.93 2.85 2.47
CA ALA A 255 -11.61 3.21 1.98
C ALA A 255 -10.62 2.02 2.03
N VAL A 256 -10.67 1.21 3.08
CA VAL A 256 -9.87 -0.02 3.23
C VAL A 256 -10.21 -1.03 2.14
N GLU A 257 -11.48 -1.23 1.81
CA GLU A 257 -11.90 -2.10 0.72
C GLU A 257 -11.36 -1.60 -0.63
N GLN A 258 -11.42 -0.30 -0.89
CA GLN A 258 -10.89 0.29 -2.11
C GLN A 258 -9.37 0.13 -2.21
N ILE A 259 -8.63 0.37 -1.11
CA ILE A 259 -7.17 0.16 -1.08
C ILE A 259 -6.85 -1.32 -1.34
N SER A 260 -7.60 -2.26 -0.75
CA SER A 260 -7.43 -3.70 -0.97
C SER A 260 -7.59 -4.07 -2.44
N ALA A 261 -8.62 -3.55 -3.12
CA ALA A 261 -8.83 -3.76 -4.55
C ALA A 261 -7.66 -3.19 -5.38
N THR A 262 -7.19 -1.99 -5.05
CA THR A 262 -6.03 -1.38 -5.72
C THR A 262 -4.76 -2.21 -5.54
N MET A 263 -4.54 -2.79 -4.34
CA MET A 263 -3.39 -3.68 -4.09
C MET A 263 -3.45 -4.95 -4.94
N GLN A 264 -4.64 -5.50 -5.20
CA GLN A 264 -4.79 -6.64 -6.11
C GLN A 264 -4.41 -6.28 -7.56
N GLU A 265 -4.78 -5.10 -8.03
CA GLU A 265 -4.39 -4.61 -9.36
C GLU A 265 -2.87 -4.39 -9.47
N ILE A 266 -2.25 -3.82 -8.42
CA ILE A 266 -0.79 -3.62 -8.37
C ILE A 266 -0.08 -4.98 -8.36
N SER A 267 -0.58 -5.97 -7.59
CA SER A 267 -0.04 -7.33 -7.57
C SER A 267 -0.07 -7.98 -8.96
N GLY A 268 -1.21 -7.86 -9.66
CA GLY A 268 -1.33 -8.32 -11.05
C GLY A 268 -0.34 -7.64 -11.99
N SER A 269 -0.13 -6.33 -11.82
CA SER A 269 0.83 -5.56 -12.60
C SER A 269 2.27 -5.99 -12.34
N ALA A 270 2.62 -6.25 -11.08
CA ALA A 270 3.95 -6.77 -10.69
C ALA A 270 4.22 -8.14 -11.33
N GLN A 271 3.25 -9.06 -11.28
CA GLN A 271 3.36 -10.37 -11.93
C GLN A 271 3.52 -10.24 -13.45
N HIS A 272 2.80 -9.31 -14.07
CA HIS A 272 2.92 -9.06 -15.49
C HIS A 272 4.30 -8.51 -15.88
N LEU A 273 4.86 -7.60 -15.07
CA LEU A 273 6.22 -7.08 -15.27
C LEU A 273 7.27 -8.19 -15.13
N ALA A 274 7.15 -9.05 -14.11
CA ALA A 274 8.04 -10.19 -13.94
C ALA A 274 8.00 -11.13 -15.16
N LYS A 275 6.79 -11.45 -15.65
CA LYS A 275 6.63 -12.28 -16.84
C LYS A 275 7.17 -11.64 -18.11
N MET A 276 7.03 -10.32 -18.27
CA MET A 276 7.65 -9.59 -19.38
C MET A 276 9.18 -9.67 -19.32
N ALA A 277 9.76 -9.56 -18.11
CA ALA A 277 11.19 -9.74 -17.92
C ALA A 277 11.67 -11.16 -18.26
N GLU A 278 10.92 -12.18 -17.87
CA GLU A 278 11.23 -13.59 -18.16
C GLU A 278 11.10 -13.94 -19.65
N ASN A 279 10.13 -13.40 -20.37
CA ASN A 279 9.93 -13.71 -21.78
C ASN A 279 11.13 -13.31 -22.65
N VAL A 280 11.87 -12.29 -22.27
CA VAL A 280 13.13 -11.91 -22.92
C VAL A 280 14.22 -12.98 -22.71
N LEU A 281 14.14 -13.74 -21.59
CA LEU A 281 15.05 -14.82 -21.23
C LEU A 281 14.63 -16.15 -21.85
N GLY A 282 13.33 -16.38 -22.09
CA GLY A 282 12.75 -17.67 -22.46
C GLY A 282 12.74 -18.01 -23.94
N ASP A 283 12.98 -17.03 -24.84
CA ASP A 283 13.14 -17.26 -26.29
C ASP A 283 14.56 -17.74 -26.68
N SER A 284 15.26 -18.39 -25.77
CA SER A 284 16.65 -18.85 -25.93
C SER A 284 16.74 -20.36 -26.16
#